data_ddef729d13f4ad64f85e04f7850b176d
#
_entry.id   ddef729d13f4ad64f85e04f7850b176d
#
_cell.length_a   1.000
_cell.length_b   1.000
_cell.length_c   1.000
_cell.angle_alpha   90.00
_cell.angle_beta   90.00
_cell.angle_gamma   90.00
#
_symmetry.space_group_name_H-M   'P 1'
#
loop_
_entity.id
_entity.type
_entity.pdbx_description
1 polymer ?
#
loop_
_entity_poly.entity_id
_entity_poly.type
_entity_poly.pdbx_seq_one_letter_code
_entity_poly.pdbx_strand_id
1 'polypeptide(L)'
;MKKTTVTFKNKKTDGEKITMLTAYDYTTAKLEDEAGVDSILVGDSLGMVIMGYGSTLSVTMDDMIHHSKIVARGAKNALVVTDMPFMSYQTSVYDAVVNAGRLIKEGHADAVKLEGGVKFEEHIRKIVDASIPVVGHIGMTPQSVNAFGGFKVQGKNIDDAKRIIDDAKAVERAGAFAVVLECVPTPLATYITEILSIPTIGIGAGNGCDGQVLVYQDMLGMYSDFTPKFVKKYGELGESMKNCFKEYCSEVKNCTFPKEENSFKMSEEVMKEITEEE
;
A
#
# COMPACT_ATOMS: atom_id res chain seq x y z
N MET A 1 15.69 -9.05 -10.73
CA MET A 1 16.64 -8.40 -9.77
C MET A 1 15.82 -7.52 -8.83
N LYS A 2 16.09 -7.57 -7.53
CA LYS A 2 15.37 -6.75 -6.52
C LYS A 2 15.52 -5.27 -6.85
N LYS A 3 14.37 -4.55 -6.91
CA LYS A 3 14.33 -3.11 -7.12
C LYS A 3 14.72 -2.37 -5.83
N THR A 4 15.37 -1.23 -5.98
CA THR A 4 15.95 -0.44 -4.89
C THR A 4 15.64 1.05 -5.07
N THR A 5 16.03 1.87 -4.11
CA THR A 5 15.95 3.34 -4.23
C THR A 5 16.71 3.88 -5.47
N VAL A 6 17.80 3.20 -5.87
CA VAL A 6 18.55 3.54 -7.10
C VAL A 6 17.70 3.29 -8.35
N THR A 7 16.88 2.22 -8.35
CA THR A 7 15.94 1.95 -9.47
C THR A 7 14.96 3.12 -9.65
N PHE A 8 14.44 3.65 -8.55
CA PHE A 8 13.53 4.80 -8.59
C PHE A 8 14.19 6.04 -9.18
N LYS A 9 15.41 6.35 -8.71
CA LYS A 9 16.19 7.49 -9.21
C LYS A 9 16.47 7.36 -10.70
N ASN A 10 16.92 6.19 -11.16
CA ASN A 10 17.22 5.94 -12.57
C ASN A 10 15.96 6.09 -13.43
N LYS A 11 14.83 5.50 -13.04
CA LYS A 11 13.57 5.64 -13.77
C LYS A 11 13.15 7.10 -13.96
N LYS A 12 13.27 7.94 -12.91
CA LYS A 12 13.03 9.39 -13.07
C LYS A 12 13.98 10.02 -14.08
N THR A 13 15.27 9.72 -13.99
CA THR A 13 16.29 10.26 -14.92
C THR A 13 16.01 9.85 -16.37
N ASP A 14 15.59 8.61 -16.57
CA ASP A 14 15.32 8.00 -17.88
C ASP A 14 13.92 8.34 -18.42
N GLY A 15 13.08 8.99 -17.62
CA GLY A 15 11.69 9.31 -17.97
C GLY A 15 10.76 8.10 -17.94
N GLU A 16 11.19 6.99 -17.31
CA GLU A 16 10.38 5.78 -17.16
C GLU A 16 9.41 5.91 -15.97
N LYS A 17 8.16 5.49 -16.16
CA LYS A 17 7.15 5.55 -15.11
C LYS A 17 7.32 4.43 -14.07
N ILE A 18 7.06 4.77 -12.80
CA ILE A 18 7.13 3.87 -11.66
C ILE A 18 5.71 3.36 -11.36
N THR A 19 5.56 2.05 -11.26
CA THR A 19 4.31 1.41 -10.86
C THR A 19 4.38 0.99 -9.40
N MET A 20 3.38 1.39 -8.62
CA MET A 20 3.24 1.01 -7.22
C MET A 20 1.81 0.54 -6.97
N LEU A 21 1.65 -0.54 -6.22
CA LEU A 21 0.36 -1.03 -5.73
C LEU A 21 0.44 -1.30 -4.23
N THR A 22 -0.69 -1.26 -3.54
CA THR A 22 -0.72 -1.75 -2.16
C THR A 22 -0.85 -3.27 -2.15
N ALA A 23 -0.23 -3.94 -1.17
CA ALA A 23 -0.55 -5.33 -0.81
C ALA A 23 -0.49 -5.50 0.71
N TYR A 24 -1.24 -6.48 1.21
CA TYR A 24 -1.36 -6.71 2.65
C TYR A 24 -1.18 -8.17 3.05
N ASP A 25 -1.01 -9.06 2.08
CA ASP A 25 -0.82 -10.50 2.28
C ASP A 25 0.19 -11.10 1.30
N TYR A 26 0.59 -12.34 1.56
CA TYR A 26 1.60 -13.05 0.78
C TYR A 26 1.17 -13.32 -0.67
N THR A 27 -0.07 -13.78 -0.86
CA THR A 27 -0.57 -14.19 -2.18
C THR A 27 -0.69 -12.99 -3.11
N THR A 28 -1.28 -11.90 -2.64
CA THR A 28 -1.40 -10.66 -3.41
C THR A 28 -0.02 -10.10 -3.75
N ALA A 29 0.89 -10.00 -2.76
CA ALA A 29 2.25 -9.50 -2.98
C ALA A 29 3.00 -10.34 -4.03
N LYS A 30 2.83 -11.66 -4.01
CA LYS A 30 3.44 -12.56 -5.01
C LYS A 30 2.89 -12.31 -6.41
N LEU A 31 1.57 -12.16 -6.56
CA LEU A 31 0.94 -11.88 -7.85
C LEU A 31 1.38 -10.53 -8.42
N GLU A 32 1.49 -9.50 -7.59
CA GLU A 32 1.97 -8.17 -7.99
C GLU A 32 3.45 -8.22 -8.40
N ASP A 33 4.29 -8.94 -7.65
CA ASP A 33 5.71 -9.12 -7.97
C ASP A 33 5.90 -9.87 -9.30
N GLU A 34 5.13 -10.93 -9.53
CA GLU A 34 5.12 -11.68 -10.80
C GLU A 34 4.58 -10.83 -11.96
N ALA A 35 3.65 -9.92 -11.72
CA ALA A 35 3.15 -8.96 -12.70
C ALA A 35 4.17 -7.85 -13.04
N GLY A 36 5.26 -7.74 -12.28
CA GLY A 36 6.35 -6.80 -12.55
C GLY A 36 6.16 -5.41 -11.95
N VAL A 37 5.31 -5.22 -10.96
CA VAL A 37 5.14 -3.97 -10.22
C VAL A 37 6.50 -3.52 -9.65
N ASP A 38 6.82 -2.23 -9.73
CA ASP A 38 8.11 -1.72 -9.26
C ASP A 38 8.22 -1.67 -7.75
N SER A 39 7.12 -1.33 -7.08
CA SER A 39 7.08 -1.24 -5.63
C SER A 39 5.74 -1.71 -5.08
N ILE A 40 5.77 -2.32 -3.92
CA ILE A 40 4.60 -2.71 -3.15
C ILE A 40 4.55 -1.89 -1.88
N LEU A 41 3.42 -1.22 -1.66
CA LEU A 41 3.14 -0.43 -0.48
C LEU A 41 2.31 -1.24 0.52
N VAL A 42 2.86 -1.47 1.70
CA VAL A 42 2.06 -1.90 2.86
C VAL A 42 1.52 -0.64 3.50
N GLY A 43 0.36 -0.19 3.02
CA GLY A 43 -0.28 1.06 3.45
C GLY A 43 -1.11 0.87 4.71
N ASP A 44 -1.19 1.90 5.56
CA ASP A 44 -2.11 1.92 6.71
C ASP A 44 -3.60 1.96 6.28
N SER A 45 -3.87 2.14 4.98
CA SER A 45 -5.17 1.85 4.35
C SER A 45 -5.69 0.43 4.61
N LEU A 46 -4.80 -0.52 5.01
CA LEU A 46 -5.21 -1.84 5.49
C LEU A 46 -6.25 -1.76 6.63
N GLY A 47 -6.19 -0.72 7.44
CA GLY A 47 -7.21 -0.49 8.48
C GLY A 47 -8.62 -0.46 7.92
N MET A 48 -8.81 0.16 6.76
CA MET A 48 -10.10 0.27 6.09
C MET A 48 -10.44 -0.98 5.26
N VAL A 49 -9.55 -1.39 4.36
CA VAL A 49 -9.86 -2.41 3.33
C VAL A 49 -9.63 -3.86 3.78
N ILE A 50 -8.91 -4.08 4.88
CA ILE A 50 -8.63 -5.41 5.45
C ILE A 50 -9.27 -5.58 6.83
N MET A 51 -9.11 -4.58 7.72
CA MET A 51 -9.57 -4.66 9.11
C MET A 51 -11.00 -4.12 9.31
N GLY A 52 -11.58 -3.44 8.29
CA GLY A 52 -12.93 -2.90 8.36
C GLY A 52 -13.08 -1.68 9.28
N TYR A 53 -11.99 -0.96 9.56
CA TYR A 53 -12.05 0.29 10.33
C TYR A 53 -12.60 1.44 9.48
N GLY A 54 -13.20 2.44 10.11
CA GLY A 54 -13.71 3.62 9.43
C GLY A 54 -12.63 4.61 8.97
N SER A 55 -11.36 4.43 9.40
CA SER A 55 -10.22 5.25 9.03
C SER A 55 -8.91 4.51 9.29
N THR A 56 -7.77 5.11 8.87
CA THR A 56 -6.43 4.58 9.11
C THR A 56 -5.92 4.82 10.55
N LEU A 57 -6.60 5.65 11.34
CA LEU A 57 -6.13 6.15 12.64
C LEU A 57 -5.98 5.07 13.72
N SER A 58 -6.72 3.97 13.61
CA SER A 58 -6.67 2.88 14.59
C SER A 58 -5.61 1.82 14.30
N VAL A 59 -4.91 1.92 13.18
CA VAL A 59 -3.86 0.98 12.81
C VAL A 59 -2.65 1.14 13.73
N THR A 60 -2.15 0.03 14.26
CA THR A 60 -1.02 0.00 15.18
C THR A 60 0.30 -0.34 14.48
N MET A 61 1.43 -0.10 15.16
CA MET A 61 2.74 -0.55 14.69
C MET A 61 2.81 -2.08 14.52
N ASP A 62 2.16 -2.83 15.39
CA ASP A 62 2.18 -4.29 15.35
C ASP A 62 1.37 -4.82 14.16
N ASP A 63 0.26 -4.18 13.80
CA ASP A 63 -0.48 -4.47 12.57
C ASP A 63 0.41 -4.24 11.34
N MET A 64 1.09 -3.08 11.27
CA MET A 64 1.96 -2.75 10.15
C MET A 64 3.14 -3.73 10.04
N ILE A 65 3.76 -4.10 11.15
CA ILE A 65 4.83 -5.10 11.20
C ILE A 65 4.31 -6.47 10.74
N HIS A 66 3.11 -6.87 11.21
CA HIS A 66 2.50 -8.15 10.81
C HIS A 66 2.32 -8.24 9.29
N HIS A 67 1.66 -7.26 8.69
CA HIS A 67 1.38 -7.23 7.27
C HIS A 67 2.65 -7.04 6.44
N SER A 68 3.57 -6.18 6.87
CA SER A 68 4.84 -5.91 6.18
C SER A 68 5.68 -7.19 6.01
N LYS A 69 5.90 -7.96 7.07
CA LYS A 69 6.69 -9.20 6.98
C LYS A 69 6.04 -10.29 6.12
N ILE A 70 4.71 -10.29 6.01
CA ILE A 70 3.98 -11.21 5.14
C ILE A 70 4.18 -10.82 3.68
N VAL A 71 4.00 -9.55 3.36
CA VAL A 71 4.21 -8.97 2.02
C VAL A 71 5.66 -9.17 1.57
N ALA A 72 6.63 -8.87 2.44
CA ALA A 72 8.05 -9.03 2.13
C ALA A 72 8.45 -10.47 1.72
N ARG A 73 7.75 -11.49 2.22
CA ARG A 73 7.96 -12.88 1.79
C ARG A 73 7.50 -13.13 0.34
N GLY A 74 6.44 -12.44 -0.10
CA GLY A 74 5.89 -12.54 -1.45
C GLY A 74 6.70 -11.73 -2.48
N ALA A 75 7.17 -10.55 -2.10
CA ALA A 75 7.87 -9.60 -2.95
C ALA A 75 9.37 -9.95 -3.13
N LYS A 76 9.69 -10.67 -4.19
CA LYS A 76 11.07 -11.05 -4.52
C LYS A 76 11.84 -9.96 -5.26
N ASN A 77 11.16 -9.22 -6.11
CA ASN A 77 11.74 -8.22 -7.01
C ASN A 77 11.27 -6.80 -6.71
N ALA A 78 10.02 -6.59 -6.32
CA ALA A 78 9.46 -5.28 -5.99
C ALA A 78 10.08 -4.70 -4.71
N LEU A 79 10.27 -3.37 -4.68
CA LEU A 79 10.66 -2.64 -3.46
C LEU A 79 9.49 -2.60 -2.49
N VAL A 80 9.65 -3.09 -1.27
CA VAL A 80 8.61 -3.05 -0.23
C VAL A 80 8.74 -1.78 0.60
N VAL A 81 7.73 -0.93 0.54
CA VAL A 81 7.57 0.28 1.36
C VAL A 81 6.48 0.04 2.39
N THR A 82 6.72 0.38 3.66
CA THR A 82 5.72 0.19 4.72
C THR A 82 5.41 1.51 5.40
N ASP A 83 4.13 1.81 5.58
CA ASP A 83 3.68 3.02 6.27
C ASP A 83 4.02 2.98 7.75
N MET A 84 4.45 4.13 8.25
CA MET A 84 4.46 4.43 9.67
C MET A 84 3.03 4.87 10.07
N PRO A 85 2.32 4.11 10.90
CA PRO A 85 0.94 4.42 11.25
C PRO A 85 0.83 5.66 12.13
N PHE A 86 -0.40 6.18 12.25
CA PHE A 86 -0.69 7.36 13.08
C PHE A 86 -0.15 7.22 14.52
N MET A 87 0.45 8.28 15.04
CA MET A 87 1.11 8.36 16.37
C MET A 87 2.36 7.50 16.54
N SER A 88 2.87 6.88 15.49
CA SER A 88 4.15 6.15 15.57
C SER A 88 5.38 7.05 15.36
N TYR A 89 5.21 8.26 14.81
CA TYR A 89 6.29 9.21 14.53
C TYR A 89 5.98 10.65 14.97
N GLN A 90 4.70 10.99 15.19
CA GLN A 90 4.27 12.35 15.52
C GLN A 90 4.67 12.77 16.94
N THR A 91 4.94 11.84 17.83
CA THR A 91 5.24 12.05 19.26
C THR A 91 6.63 12.66 19.47
N SER A 92 7.63 12.13 18.78
CA SER A 92 9.01 12.61 18.84
C SER A 92 9.86 12.09 17.69
N VAL A 93 10.98 12.76 17.41
CA VAL A 93 12.01 12.27 16.46
C VAL A 93 12.58 10.92 16.91
N TYR A 94 12.75 10.71 18.22
CA TYR A 94 13.23 9.44 18.77
C TYR A 94 12.28 8.28 18.42
N ASP A 95 10.99 8.45 18.70
CA ASP A 95 9.97 7.42 18.39
C ASP A 95 9.91 7.15 16.88
N ALA A 96 10.02 8.19 16.06
CA ALA A 96 10.05 8.05 14.61
C ALA A 96 11.21 7.12 14.15
N VAL A 97 12.41 7.33 14.64
CA VAL A 97 13.58 6.51 14.28
C VAL A 97 13.43 5.07 14.81
N VAL A 98 12.98 4.91 16.06
CA VAL A 98 12.78 3.58 16.68
C VAL A 98 11.73 2.79 15.90
N ASN A 99 10.57 3.40 15.60
CA ASN A 99 9.47 2.73 14.89
C ASN A 99 9.81 2.45 13.43
N ALA A 100 10.51 3.36 12.73
CA ALA A 100 11.05 3.06 11.41
C ALA A 100 12.01 1.86 11.46
N GLY A 101 12.90 1.81 12.45
CA GLY A 101 13.80 0.67 12.68
C GLY A 101 13.06 -0.65 12.91
N ARG A 102 11.93 -0.64 13.62
CA ARG A 102 11.07 -1.82 13.81
C ARG A 102 10.48 -2.32 12.50
N LEU A 103 10.00 -1.42 11.63
CA LEU A 103 9.46 -1.81 10.31
C LEU A 103 10.53 -2.48 9.43
N ILE A 104 11.77 -2.01 9.47
CA ILE A 104 12.88 -2.64 8.75
C ILE A 104 13.25 -4.00 9.38
N LYS A 105 13.46 -4.05 10.70
CA LYS A 105 13.99 -5.24 11.38
C LYS A 105 12.94 -6.35 11.58
N GLU A 106 11.74 -5.98 12.00
CA GLU A 106 10.67 -6.91 12.34
C GLU A 106 9.69 -7.10 11.17
N GLY A 107 9.42 -6.01 10.41
CA GLY A 107 8.54 -5.97 9.25
C GLY A 107 9.19 -6.41 7.94
N HIS A 108 10.53 -6.44 7.89
CA HIS A 108 11.32 -6.73 6.69
C HIS A 108 11.04 -5.79 5.50
N ALA A 109 10.62 -4.55 5.79
CA ALA A 109 10.47 -3.51 4.78
C ALA A 109 11.83 -3.10 4.20
N ASP A 110 11.85 -2.67 2.94
CA ASP A 110 13.03 -2.07 2.28
C ASP A 110 13.09 -0.56 2.55
N ALA A 111 11.94 0.07 2.79
CA ALA A 111 11.79 1.50 3.07
C ALA A 111 10.53 1.76 3.92
N VAL A 112 10.47 2.95 4.52
CA VAL A 112 9.27 3.40 5.24
C VAL A 112 8.62 4.59 4.56
N LYS A 113 7.29 4.78 4.77
CA LYS A 113 6.58 6.00 4.34
C LYS A 113 5.98 6.69 5.56
N LEU A 114 5.99 8.03 5.56
CA LEU A 114 5.33 8.84 6.58
C LEU A 114 4.71 10.10 5.97
N GLU A 115 3.67 10.62 6.62
CA GLU A 115 2.88 11.75 6.15
C GLU A 115 3.37 13.07 6.73
N GLY A 116 3.42 14.10 5.86
CA GLY A 116 3.77 15.48 6.18
C GLY A 116 5.08 15.93 5.52
N GLY A 117 5.21 17.26 5.43
CA GLY A 117 6.33 17.93 4.79
C GLY A 117 7.19 18.72 5.78
N VAL A 118 7.15 20.07 5.72
CA VAL A 118 7.95 20.96 6.57
C VAL A 118 7.88 20.59 8.05
N LYS A 119 6.69 20.25 8.55
CA LYS A 119 6.47 19.89 9.96
C LYS A 119 7.27 18.65 10.39
N PHE A 120 7.54 17.72 9.50
CA PHE A 120 8.24 16.47 9.78
C PHE A 120 9.59 16.36 9.07
N GLU A 121 10.15 17.47 8.57
CA GLU A 121 11.45 17.50 7.90
C GLU A 121 12.57 16.90 8.77
N GLU A 122 12.60 17.25 10.08
CA GLU A 122 13.59 16.71 10.99
C GLU A 122 13.40 15.20 11.24
N HIS A 123 12.17 14.73 11.36
CA HIS A 123 11.85 13.30 11.55
C HIS A 123 12.34 12.48 10.35
N ILE A 124 12.03 12.93 9.12
CA ILE A 124 12.50 12.30 7.89
C ILE A 124 14.02 12.27 7.85
N ARG A 125 14.68 13.40 8.12
CA ARG A 125 16.13 13.49 8.13
C ARG A 125 16.78 12.51 9.11
N LYS A 126 16.25 12.40 10.32
CA LYS A 126 16.80 11.50 11.34
C LYS A 126 16.59 10.02 11.05
N ILE A 127 15.50 9.67 10.38
CA ILE A 127 15.28 8.32 9.86
C ILE A 127 16.30 8.02 8.75
N VAL A 128 16.50 8.96 7.80
CA VAL A 128 17.51 8.85 6.73
C VAL A 128 18.93 8.77 7.28
N ASP A 129 19.27 9.60 8.29
CA ASP A 129 20.57 9.55 8.99
C ASP A 129 20.83 8.18 9.63
N ALA A 130 19.78 7.46 10.04
CA ALA A 130 19.85 6.09 10.54
C ALA A 130 19.97 5.03 9.41
N SER A 131 20.22 5.44 8.16
CA SER A 131 20.33 4.58 6.97
C SER A 131 19.04 3.85 6.59
N ILE A 132 17.90 4.40 6.94
CA ILE A 132 16.57 3.88 6.55
C ILE A 132 16.02 4.72 5.40
N PRO A 133 15.75 4.13 4.22
CA PRO A 133 15.14 4.85 3.10
C PRO A 133 13.73 5.32 3.42
N VAL A 134 13.41 6.57 3.04
CA VAL A 134 12.12 7.21 3.35
C VAL A 134 11.42 7.64 2.06
N VAL A 135 10.12 7.37 1.99
CA VAL A 135 9.15 7.99 1.08
C VAL A 135 8.34 9.01 1.88
N GLY A 136 8.31 10.27 1.44
CA GLY A 136 7.41 11.26 2.01
C GLY A 136 5.99 11.10 1.46
N HIS A 137 4.99 11.66 2.16
CA HIS A 137 3.61 11.69 1.69
C HIS A 137 2.98 13.05 2.01
N ILE A 138 2.56 13.78 0.98
CA ILE A 138 2.01 15.13 1.09
C ILE A 138 0.74 15.29 0.25
N GLY A 139 0.08 16.42 0.41
CA GLY A 139 -1.24 16.68 -0.17
C GLY A 139 -2.34 16.31 0.82
N MET A 140 -3.28 15.47 0.41
CA MET A 140 -4.20 14.82 1.33
C MET A 140 -3.44 13.72 2.09
N THR A 141 -3.39 13.83 3.40
CA THR A 141 -2.77 12.85 4.29
C THR A 141 -3.86 12.20 5.15
N PRO A 142 -4.21 10.91 4.92
CA PRO A 142 -5.31 10.23 5.63
C PRO A 142 -5.20 10.28 7.14
N GLN A 143 -3.99 10.25 7.70
CA GLN A 143 -3.77 10.38 9.15
C GLN A 143 -4.16 11.77 9.68
N SER A 144 -4.27 12.78 8.83
CA SER A 144 -4.70 14.13 9.18
C SER A 144 -6.19 14.40 8.88
N VAL A 145 -6.98 13.37 8.56
CA VAL A 145 -8.38 13.48 8.11
C VAL A 145 -9.24 14.32 9.06
N ASN A 146 -9.05 14.17 10.36
CA ASN A 146 -9.78 14.95 11.37
C ASN A 146 -9.41 16.44 11.33
N ALA A 147 -8.12 16.75 11.13
CA ALA A 147 -7.65 18.14 11.01
C ALA A 147 -8.13 18.81 9.72
N PHE A 148 -8.25 18.05 8.62
CA PHE A 148 -8.79 18.55 7.35
C PHE A 148 -10.33 18.63 7.31
N GLY A 149 -11.01 18.02 8.27
CA GLY A 149 -12.48 17.91 8.25
C GLY A 149 -12.99 17.05 7.09
N GLY A 150 -12.29 15.93 6.81
CA GLY A 150 -12.62 14.93 5.80
C GLY A 150 -11.62 14.86 4.63
N PHE A 151 -11.89 13.95 3.70
CA PHE A 151 -11.09 13.74 2.50
C PHE A 151 -11.32 14.85 1.48
N LYS A 152 -10.35 15.75 1.29
CA LYS A 152 -10.46 16.92 0.42
C LYS A 152 -9.23 17.07 -0.46
N VAL A 153 -9.44 17.48 -1.72
CA VAL A 153 -8.34 17.85 -2.63
C VAL A 153 -7.59 19.05 -2.03
N GLN A 154 -6.29 18.95 -1.93
CA GLN A 154 -5.38 19.95 -1.36
C GLN A 154 -4.73 20.80 -2.47
N GLY A 155 -4.38 22.05 -2.19
CA GLY A 155 -3.66 22.91 -3.14
C GLY A 155 -4.56 23.60 -4.19
N LYS A 156 -5.82 23.86 -3.90
CA LYS A 156 -6.76 24.53 -4.81
C LYS A 156 -6.62 26.06 -4.84
N ASN A 157 -6.06 26.69 -3.83
CA ASN A 157 -5.79 28.11 -3.76
C ASN A 157 -4.29 28.37 -3.66
N ILE A 158 -3.88 29.63 -3.80
CA ILE A 158 -2.47 30.04 -3.86
C ILE A 158 -1.71 29.64 -2.59
N ASP A 159 -2.29 29.87 -1.42
CA ASP A 159 -1.59 29.62 -0.15
C ASP A 159 -1.42 28.13 0.10
N ASP A 160 -2.46 27.33 -0.15
CA ASP A 160 -2.36 25.87 -0.07
C ASP A 160 -1.38 25.28 -1.10
N ALA A 161 -1.38 25.82 -2.33
CA ALA A 161 -0.44 25.37 -3.36
C ALA A 161 1.02 25.66 -2.97
N LYS A 162 1.31 26.86 -2.45
CA LYS A 162 2.64 27.21 -1.93
C LYS A 162 3.06 26.29 -0.79
N ARG A 163 2.15 26.02 0.16
CA ARG A 163 2.40 25.10 1.28
C ARG A 163 2.80 23.71 0.78
N ILE A 164 2.09 23.17 -0.21
CA ILE A 164 2.41 21.82 -0.76
C ILE A 164 3.77 21.83 -1.48
N ILE A 165 4.11 22.91 -2.18
CA ILE A 165 5.43 23.08 -2.80
C ILE A 165 6.53 23.11 -1.73
N ASP A 166 6.33 23.84 -0.64
CA ASP A 166 7.28 23.91 0.46
C ASP A 166 7.42 22.56 1.17
N ASP A 167 6.29 21.86 1.38
CA ASP A 167 6.29 20.49 1.90
C ASP A 167 7.09 19.54 1.02
N ALA A 168 6.91 19.58 -0.31
CA ALA A 168 7.62 18.76 -1.26
C ALA A 168 9.15 19.00 -1.21
N LYS A 169 9.55 20.28 -1.20
CA LYS A 169 10.96 20.66 -1.07
C LYS A 169 11.55 20.26 0.28
N ALA A 170 10.79 20.32 1.37
CA ALA A 170 11.24 19.90 2.69
C ALA A 170 11.50 18.39 2.75
N VAL A 171 10.60 17.58 2.15
CA VAL A 171 10.78 16.13 2.03
C VAL A 171 12.06 15.79 1.27
N GLU A 172 12.31 16.46 0.14
CA GLU A 172 13.54 16.26 -0.64
C GLU A 172 14.79 16.68 0.15
N ARG A 173 14.78 17.88 0.77
CA ARG A 173 15.93 18.36 1.61
C ARG A 173 16.22 17.45 2.78
N ALA A 174 15.21 16.79 3.32
CA ALA A 174 15.37 15.82 4.40
C ALA A 174 16.03 14.50 3.96
N GLY A 175 16.16 14.27 2.65
CA GLY A 175 16.84 13.10 2.08
C GLY A 175 15.88 11.94 1.74
N ALA A 176 14.57 12.16 1.68
CA ALA A 176 13.66 11.16 1.15
C ALA A 176 14.01 10.79 -0.29
N PHE A 177 13.87 9.52 -0.69
CA PHE A 177 14.18 9.10 -2.07
C PHE A 177 12.99 9.21 -3.03
N ALA A 178 11.79 9.40 -2.54
CA ALA A 178 10.56 9.62 -3.31
C ALA A 178 9.51 10.35 -2.46
N VAL A 179 8.48 10.89 -3.10
CA VAL A 179 7.35 11.52 -2.42
C VAL A 179 6.03 11.13 -3.08
N VAL A 180 5.04 10.75 -2.27
CA VAL A 180 3.65 10.53 -2.70
C VAL A 180 2.93 11.87 -2.71
N LEU A 181 2.21 12.16 -3.81
CA LEU A 181 1.30 13.29 -3.96
C LEU A 181 -0.13 12.76 -4.01
N GLU A 182 -0.91 12.96 -2.93
CA GLU A 182 -2.30 12.49 -2.86
C GLU A 182 -3.29 13.63 -3.00
N CYS A 183 -4.26 13.45 -3.91
CA CYS A 183 -5.36 14.38 -4.13
C CYS A 183 -4.88 15.85 -4.33
N VAL A 184 -3.85 16.02 -5.16
CA VAL A 184 -3.28 17.31 -5.57
C VAL A 184 -3.72 17.62 -7.00
N PRO A 185 -4.14 18.86 -7.33
CA PRO A 185 -4.50 19.21 -8.70
C PRO A 185 -3.38 18.90 -9.71
N THR A 186 -3.74 18.31 -10.84
CA THR A 186 -2.78 17.87 -11.87
C THR A 186 -1.72 18.93 -12.24
N PRO A 187 -2.06 20.20 -12.51
CA PRO A 187 -1.04 21.19 -12.86
C PRO A 187 -0.01 21.42 -11.75
N LEU A 188 -0.47 21.43 -10.48
CA LEU A 188 0.41 21.59 -9.32
C LEU A 188 1.30 20.36 -9.12
N ALA A 189 0.76 19.14 -9.25
CA ALA A 189 1.53 17.90 -9.15
C ALA A 189 2.59 17.81 -10.26
N THR A 190 2.25 18.19 -11.50
CA THR A 190 3.20 18.25 -12.62
C THR A 190 4.35 19.23 -12.30
N TYR A 191 4.02 20.44 -11.86
CA TYR A 191 5.04 21.43 -11.49
C TYR A 191 5.95 20.93 -10.35
N ILE A 192 5.39 20.31 -9.31
CA ILE A 192 6.18 19.70 -8.21
C ILE A 192 7.11 18.61 -8.76
N THR A 193 6.63 17.78 -9.68
CA THR A 193 7.44 16.72 -10.33
C THR A 193 8.63 17.29 -11.09
N GLU A 194 8.44 18.42 -11.78
CA GLU A 194 9.48 19.10 -12.55
C GLU A 194 10.57 19.74 -11.68
N ILE A 195 10.20 20.31 -10.53
CA ILE A 195 11.14 21.01 -9.66
C ILE A 195 11.90 20.11 -8.69
N LEU A 196 11.42 18.88 -8.44
CA LEU A 196 12.10 17.92 -7.57
C LEU A 196 13.07 17.03 -8.33
N SER A 197 14.19 16.69 -7.71
CA SER A 197 15.14 15.69 -8.23
C SER A 197 14.75 14.25 -7.85
N ILE A 198 13.93 14.08 -6.81
CA ILE A 198 13.40 12.79 -6.37
C ILE A 198 12.09 12.44 -7.11
N PRO A 199 11.79 11.15 -7.35
CA PRO A 199 10.54 10.73 -7.99
C PRO A 199 9.30 11.12 -7.21
N THR A 200 8.25 11.53 -7.93
CA THR A 200 6.91 11.73 -7.40
C THR A 200 5.99 10.56 -7.78
N ILE A 201 5.21 10.07 -6.82
CA ILE A 201 4.23 9.01 -7.00
C ILE A 201 2.83 9.59 -6.77
N GLY A 202 2.02 9.64 -7.82
CA GLY A 202 0.68 10.23 -7.76
C GLY A 202 -0.38 9.24 -7.32
N ILE A 203 -1.34 9.72 -6.54
CA ILE A 203 -2.64 9.08 -6.31
C ILE A 203 -3.70 10.18 -6.29
N GLY A 204 -4.54 10.22 -7.34
CA GLY A 204 -5.44 11.35 -7.54
C GLY A 204 -4.73 12.67 -7.84
N ALA A 205 -3.52 12.62 -8.42
CA ALA A 205 -2.69 13.77 -8.73
C ALA A 205 -2.44 13.96 -10.25
N GLY A 206 -3.14 13.18 -11.08
CA GLY A 206 -2.97 13.20 -12.54
C GLY A 206 -1.76 12.40 -13.02
N ASN A 207 -1.53 12.43 -14.32
CA ASN A 207 -0.50 11.60 -15.01
C ASN A 207 0.86 12.29 -15.15
N GLY A 208 1.02 13.52 -14.64
CA GLY A 208 2.27 14.28 -14.69
C GLY A 208 3.34 13.78 -13.71
N CYS A 209 2.98 12.98 -12.70
CA CYS A 209 3.94 12.39 -11.76
C CYS A 209 4.84 11.32 -12.42
N ASP A 210 5.98 11.03 -11.78
CA ASP A 210 6.92 9.99 -12.26
C ASP A 210 6.37 8.58 -12.08
N GLY A 211 5.43 8.37 -11.16
CA GLY A 211 4.75 7.11 -10.95
C GLY A 211 3.33 7.26 -10.45
N GLN A 212 2.64 6.13 -10.24
CA GLN A 212 1.28 6.06 -9.71
C GLN A 212 1.17 4.95 -8.67
N VAL A 213 0.35 5.18 -7.63
CA VAL A 213 -0.05 4.16 -6.67
C VAL A 213 -1.57 4.04 -6.62
N LEU A 214 -2.09 2.83 -6.48
CA LEU A 214 -3.49 2.55 -6.17
C LEU A 214 -3.60 1.50 -5.05
N VAL A 215 -4.70 1.56 -4.30
CA VAL A 215 -5.14 0.47 -3.43
C VAL A 215 -5.66 -0.66 -4.32
N TYR A 216 -5.11 -1.88 -4.17
CA TYR A 216 -5.43 -2.96 -5.09
C TYR A 216 -6.89 -3.40 -5.00
N GLN A 217 -7.51 -3.33 -3.82
CA GLN A 217 -8.93 -3.63 -3.68
C GLN A 217 -9.81 -2.67 -4.48
N ASP A 218 -9.44 -1.40 -4.53
CA ASP A 218 -10.19 -0.39 -5.30
C ASP A 218 -10.07 -0.67 -6.80
N MET A 219 -8.83 -0.88 -7.29
CA MET A 219 -8.61 -1.11 -8.72
C MET A 219 -9.17 -2.43 -9.23
N LEU A 220 -9.33 -3.43 -8.37
CA LEU A 220 -9.91 -4.72 -8.72
C LEU A 220 -11.41 -4.83 -8.40
N GLY A 221 -12.04 -3.75 -7.92
CA GLY A 221 -13.47 -3.75 -7.60
C GLY A 221 -13.84 -4.72 -6.47
N MET A 222 -12.94 -4.93 -5.51
CA MET A 222 -13.17 -5.81 -4.35
C MET A 222 -13.79 -5.03 -3.19
N TYR A 223 -13.39 -3.78 -2.98
CA TYR A 223 -13.94 -2.90 -1.95
C TYR A 223 -15.12 -2.11 -2.52
N SER A 224 -16.26 -2.16 -1.84
CA SER A 224 -17.55 -1.65 -2.36
C SER A 224 -18.11 -0.45 -1.61
N ASP A 225 -17.60 -0.14 -0.42
CA ASP A 225 -18.20 0.90 0.43
C ASP A 225 -17.98 2.30 -0.12
N PHE A 226 -16.84 2.53 -0.74
CA PHE A 226 -16.51 3.79 -1.40
C PHE A 226 -15.46 3.59 -2.49
N THR A 227 -15.67 4.20 -3.66
CA THR A 227 -14.68 4.23 -4.75
C THR A 227 -14.28 5.68 -5.02
N PRO A 228 -13.03 6.09 -4.74
CA PRO A 228 -12.56 7.44 -5.04
C PRO A 228 -12.64 7.75 -6.54
N LYS A 229 -12.94 9.01 -6.89
CA LYS A 229 -13.06 9.47 -8.28
C LYS A 229 -11.85 9.15 -9.17
N PHE A 230 -10.66 9.14 -8.57
CA PHE A 230 -9.40 8.91 -9.29
C PHE A 230 -9.11 7.43 -9.58
N VAL A 231 -9.89 6.51 -9.01
CA VAL A 231 -9.69 5.08 -9.20
C VAL A 231 -10.26 4.67 -10.55
N LYS A 232 -9.40 4.06 -11.38
CA LYS A 232 -9.85 3.26 -12.53
C LYS A 232 -9.93 1.81 -12.10
N LYS A 233 -11.10 1.21 -12.26
CA LYS A 233 -11.27 -0.23 -12.07
C LYS A 233 -10.70 -1.01 -13.26
N TYR A 234 -9.87 -1.99 -12.99
CA TYR A 234 -9.30 -2.92 -13.97
C TYR A 234 -9.98 -4.29 -13.94
N GLY A 235 -10.89 -4.50 -12.98
CA GLY A 235 -11.69 -5.71 -12.84
C GLY A 235 -12.83 -5.50 -11.84
N GLU A 236 -13.73 -6.48 -11.76
CA GLU A 236 -14.84 -6.55 -10.80
C GLU A 236 -14.75 -7.87 -10.01
N LEU A 237 -13.59 -8.06 -9.35
CA LEU A 237 -13.31 -9.33 -8.65
C LEU A 237 -14.23 -9.56 -7.46
N GLY A 238 -14.73 -8.51 -6.82
CA GLY A 238 -15.71 -8.64 -5.73
C GLY A 238 -16.99 -9.37 -6.18
N GLU A 239 -17.53 -9.03 -7.35
CA GLU A 239 -18.69 -9.73 -7.91
C GLU A 239 -18.33 -11.16 -8.36
N SER A 240 -17.17 -11.34 -8.99
CA SER A 240 -16.68 -12.67 -9.38
C SER A 240 -16.54 -13.59 -8.16
N MET A 241 -15.95 -13.13 -7.08
CA MET A 241 -15.79 -13.87 -5.82
C MET A 241 -17.17 -14.23 -5.22
N LYS A 242 -18.11 -13.29 -5.18
CA LYS A 242 -19.47 -13.55 -4.69
C LYS A 242 -20.16 -14.65 -5.50
N ASN A 243 -20.00 -14.65 -6.81
CA ASN A 243 -20.59 -15.68 -7.68
C ASN A 243 -19.96 -17.05 -7.44
N CYS A 244 -18.64 -17.14 -7.34
CA CYS A 244 -17.95 -18.38 -6.99
C CYS A 244 -18.41 -18.93 -5.61
N PHE A 245 -18.56 -18.04 -4.61
CA PHE A 245 -19.06 -18.46 -3.29
C PHE A 245 -20.51 -18.97 -3.35
N LYS A 246 -21.39 -18.34 -4.14
CA LYS A 246 -22.78 -18.79 -4.34
C LYS A 246 -22.83 -20.16 -5.04
N GLU A 247 -21.99 -20.35 -6.07
CA GLU A 247 -21.89 -21.61 -6.81
C GLU A 247 -21.44 -22.73 -5.86
N TYR A 248 -20.34 -22.54 -5.12
CA TYR A 248 -19.87 -23.47 -4.11
C TYR A 248 -20.95 -23.83 -3.07
N CYS A 249 -21.64 -22.81 -2.52
CA CYS A 249 -22.72 -23.03 -1.58
C CYS A 249 -23.89 -23.86 -2.18
N SER A 250 -24.20 -23.63 -3.45
CA SER A 250 -25.26 -24.38 -4.16
C SER A 250 -24.85 -25.84 -4.38
N GLU A 251 -23.65 -26.07 -4.87
CA GLU A 251 -23.14 -27.41 -5.14
C GLU A 251 -23.06 -28.26 -3.88
N VAL A 252 -22.55 -27.71 -2.77
CA VAL A 252 -22.51 -28.41 -1.48
C VAL A 252 -23.91 -28.78 -1.01
N LYS A 253 -24.87 -27.83 -1.06
CA LYS A 253 -26.27 -28.06 -0.63
C LYS A 253 -27.01 -29.08 -1.49
N ASN A 254 -26.66 -29.16 -2.77
CA ASN A 254 -27.26 -30.08 -3.72
C ASN A 254 -26.49 -31.41 -3.86
N CYS A 255 -25.46 -31.63 -3.01
CA CYS A 255 -24.61 -32.83 -3.03
C CYS A 255 -23.94 -33.08 -4.41
N THR A 256 -23.66 -32.01 -5.19
CA THR A 256 -22.96 -32.10 -6.47
C THR A 256 -21.47 -31.80 -6.33
N PHE A 257 -21.02 -31.31 -5.17
CA PHE A 257 -19.64 -31.21 -4.72
C PHE A 257 -19.53 -31.79 -3.29
N PRO A 258 -18.49 -32.58 -2.95
CA PRO A 258 -17.43 -33.05 -3.83
C PRO A 258 -17.90 -34.15 -4.81
N LYS A 259 -17.27 -34.21 -5.99
CA LYS A 259 -17.41 -35.34 -6.93
C LYS A 259 -16.42 -36.45 -6.61
N GLU A 260 -16.51 -37.56 -7.36
CA GLU A 260 -15.56 -38.69 -7.19
C GLU A 260 -14.08 -38.24 -7.36
N GLU A 261 -13.80 -37.35 -8.31
CA GLU A 261 -12.46 -36.80 -8.55
C GLU A 261 -11.93 -35.90 -7.40
N ASN A 262 -12.81 -35.41 -6.54
CA ASN A 262 -12.48 -34.60 -5.36
C ASN A 262 -12.48 -35.42 -4.06
N SER A 263 -12.62 -36.76 -4.15
CA SER A 263 -12.85 -37.67 -3.02
C SER A 263 -11.75 -38.74 -2.94
N PHE A 264 -11.50 -39.20 -1.75
CA PHE A 264 -10.57 -40.31 -1.55
C PHE A 264 -11.34 -41.64 -1.51
N LYS A 265 -10.80 -42.66 -2.19
CA LYS A 265 -11.39 -44.02 -2.20
C LYS A 265 -10.82 -44.84 -1.04
N MET A 266 -11.65 -45.75 -0.54
CA MET A 266 -11.27 -46.82 0.37
C MET A 266 -11.68 -48.15 -0.27
N SER A 267 -10.96 -49.23 -0.03
CA SER A 267 -11.35 -50.56 -0.53
C SER A 267 -12.61 -51.04 0.17
N GLU A 268 -13.46 -51.74 -0.57
CA GLU A 268 -14.69 -52.34 -0.02
C GLU A 268 -14.40 -53.34 1.10
N GLU A 269 -13.25 -54.06 1.00
CA GLU A 269 -12.80 -54.99 2.03
C GLU A 269 -12.56 -54.32 3.38
N VAL A 270 -11.84 -53.17 3.40
CA VAL A 270 -11.58 -52.40 4.62
C VAL A 270 -12.89 -51.84 5.20
N MET A 271 -13.79 -51.34 4.35
CA MET A 271 -15.10 -50.86 4.83
C MET A 271 -15.94 -51.99 5.45
N LYS A 272 -15.93 -53.17 4.81
CA LYS A 272 -16.66 -54.36 5.31
C LYS A 272 -16.14 -54.81 6.67
N GLU A 273 -14.81 -54.90 6.82
CA GLU A 273 -14.18 -55.27 8.09
C GLU A 273 -14.57 -54.31 9.24
N ILE A 274 -14.55 -52.99 8.99
CA ILE A 274 -14.93 -51.99 9.98
C ILE A 274 -16.43 -52.06 10.36
N THR A 275 -17.30 -52.32 9.38
CA THR A 275 -18.77 -52.36 9.64
C THR A 275 -19.26 -53.71 10.17
N GLU A 276 -18.47 -54.80 10.09
CA GLU A 276 -18.81 -56.09 10.71
C GLU A 276 -18.33 -56.19 12.17
N GLU A 277 -17.48 -55.27 12.67
CA GLU A 277 -17.05 -55.19 14.07
C GLU A 277 -18.03 -54.37 14.98
N GLU A 278 -19.03 -53.64 14.43
CA GLU A 278 -20.09 -52.98 15.18
C GLU A 278 -21.35 -53.89 15.30
#